data_93b56bb6303df901d07e835f9edd6700
#
_entry.id   93b56bb6303df901d07e835f9edd6700
#
_cell.length_a   1.000
_cell.length_b   1.000
_cell.length_c   1.000
_cell.angle_alpha   90.00
_cell.angle_beta   90.00
_cell.angle_gamma   90.00
#
_symmetry.space_group_name_H-M   'P 1'
#
loop_
_entity.id
_entity.type
_entity.pdbx_description
1 polymer ?
#
loop_
_entity_poly.entity_id
_entity_poly.type
_entity_poly.pdbx_seq_one_letter_code
_entity_poly.pdbx_strand_id
1 'polypeptide(L)'
;MSDQHGILSRFQETISNSAKTMQHVIDRGRSHSKRVEQTPYRVTVSGVRGKSTVVRWLNQALVSRGFETYAKVTGNHPLSYRNLNQYKIPRSGSTRLYENERELRKYSPVDAIIAENQGIREHTTRLANELFKPQVVLIINIRRDHQSTLGTDLTDIARVFTRTVPAGACVISGDRNEAINQYLREEFEKTNNEFLVATPRPEYPHKDVFGARSAFIVDETLRALDLDPLPPAKIESYINRLHAEWGWQRLEDGGIIANGAMMNDIESTELLRQFLVERYGDTDSSTDTITPFIYTRRDRAGRTTSFVHYLNWLTKHELIGQIHVAGSHARLLERRVDCEFVHHPESAAPEDVLNVCLADEYPIYVMGNTVSEFMRDFISEVNQRTVE
;
A
#
# COMPACT_ATOMS: atom_id res chain seq x y z
N MET A 1 9.13 -38.16 -52.44
CA MET A 1 7.98 -37.22 -52.59
C MET A 1 7.01 -37.22 -51.38
N SER A 2 7.06 -38.16 -50.45
CA SER A 2 6.17 -38.22 -49.30
C SER A 2 6.53 -37.25 -48.13
N ASP A 3 7.78 -36.81 -48.04
CA ASP A 3 8.25 -36.01 -46.90
C ASP A 3 7.92 -34.51 -47.02
N GLN A 4 7.79 -33.99 -48.22
CA GLN A 4 7.43 -32.58 -48.44
C GLN A 4 5.96 -32.26 -48.08
N HIS A 5 5.04 -33.20 -48.24
CA HIS A 5 3.62 -33.04 -47.87
C HIS A 5 3.46 -32.98 -46.34
N GLY A 6 4.26 -33.74 -45.60
CA GLY A 6 4.24 -33.73 -44.13
C GLY A 6 4.77 -32.43 -43.51
N ILE A 7 5.77 -31.80 -44.13
CA ILE A 7 6.33 -30.53 -43.65
C ILE A 7 5.39 -29.37 -43.96
N LEU A 8 4.77 -29.34 -45.13
CA LEU A 8 3.78 -28.31 -45.50
C LEU A 8 2.52 -28.37 -44.62
N SER A 9 2.01 -29.56 -44.29
CA SER A 9 0.86 -29.70 -43.42
C SER A 9 1.15 -29.25 -42.01
N ARG A 10 2.32 -29.56 -41.43
CA ARG A 10 2.75 -29.06 -40.10
C ARG A 10 2.94 -27.54 -40.08
N PHE A 11 3.47 -26.96 -41.15
CA PHE A 11 3.63 -25.50 -41.28
C PHE A 11 2.23 -24.81 -41.33
N GLN A 12 1.30 -25.34 -42.10
CA GLN A 12 -0.08 -24.83 -42.17
C GLN A 12 -0.82 -24.95 -40.85
N GLU A 13 -0.62 -26.06 -40.14
CA GLU A 13 -1.22 -26.28 -38.81
C GLU A 13 -0.61 -25.31 -37.77
N THR A 14 0.70 -25.06 -37.79
CA THR A 14 1.37 -24.10 -36.90
C THR A 14 0.92 -22.68 -37.18
N ILE A 15 0.78 -22.28 -38.45
CA ILE A 15 0.25 -20.95 -38.84
C ILE A 15 -1.22 -20.80 -38.41
N SER A 16 -2.04 -21.81 -38.63
CA SER A 16 -3.45 -21.80 -38.21
C SER A 16 -3.60 -21.71 -36.71
N ASN A 17 -2.81 -22.44 -35.95
CA ASN A 17 -2.82 -22.39 -34.48
C ASN A 17 -2.31 -21.04 -33.95
N SER A 18 -1.29 -20.47 -34.57
CA SER A 18 -0.79 -19.13 -34.24
C SER A 18 -1.82 -18.06 -34.54
N ALA A 19 -2.49 -18.13 -35.68
CA ALA A 19 -3.57 -17.20 -36.05
C ALA A 19 -4.77 -17.31 -35.08
N LYS A 20 -5.19 -18.52 -34.73
CA LYS A 20 -6.26 -18.75 -33.74
C LYS A 20 -5.89 -18.21 -32.36
N THR A 21 -4.63 -18.42 -31.94
CA THR A 21 -4.13 -17.89 -30.68
C THR A 21 -4.12 -16.35 -30.69
N MET A 22 -3.67 -15.74 -31.79
CA MET A 22 -3.63 -14.30 -31.94
C MET A 22 -5.05 -13.69 -31.98
N GLN A 23 -5.97 -14.33 -32.68
CA GLN A 23 -7.39 -13.91 -32.68
C GLN A 23 -8.01 -14.05 -31.30
N HIS A 24 -7.72 -15.13 -30.57
CA HIS A 24 -8.19 -15.29 -29.20
C HIS A 24 -7.65 -14.19 -28.25
N VAL A 25 -6.39 -13.78 -28.39
CA VAL A 25 -5.81 -12.68 -27.61
C VAL A 25 -6.47 -11.34 -27.96
N ILE A 26 -6.72 -11.08 -29.25
CA ILE A 26 -7.41 -9.87 -29.70
C ILE A 26 -8.85 -9.82 -29.19
N ASP A 27 -9.57 -10.93 -29.28
CA ASP A 27 -10.96 -11.03 -28.83
C ASP A 27 -11.07 -10.88 -27.30
N ARG A 28 -10.09 -11.38 -26.55
CA ARG A 28 -10.01 -11.14 -25.11
C ARG A 28 -9.77 -9.66 -24.77
N GLY A 29 -8.89 -9.00 -25.50
CA GLY A 29 -8.64 -7.56 -25.33
C GLY A 29 -9.88 -6.73 -25.61
N ARG A 30 -10.59 -6.99 -26.71
CA ARG A 30 -11.84 -6.33 -27.06
C ARG A 30 -12.94 -6.57 -26.02
N SER A 31 -13.11 -7.83 -25.59
CA SER A 31 -14.07 -8.20 -24.56
C SER A 31 -13.78 -7.53 -23.21
N HIS A 32 -12.51 -7.39 -22.87
CA HIS A 32 -12.09 -6.66 -21.67
C HIS A 32 -12.42 -5.17 -21.77
N SER A 33 -12.03 -4.52 -22.89
CA SER A 33 -12.33 -3.10 -23.13
C SER A 33 -13.82 -2.82 -23.01
N LYS A 34 -14.65 -3.67 -23.64
CA LYS A 34 -16.11 -3.55 -23.57
C LYS A 34 -16.63 -3.63 -22.14
N ARG A 35 -16.13 -4.59 -21.31
CA ARG A 35 -16.54 -4.71 -19.89
C ARG A 35 -16.19 -3.45 -19.11
N VAL A 36 -14.96 -2.95 -19.29
CA VAL A 36 -14.50 -1.74 -18.60
C VAL A 36 -15.32 -0.53 -19.02
N GLU A 37 -15.58 -0.33 -20.31
CA GLU A 37 -16.37 0.79 -20.84
C GLU A 37 -17.84 0.73 -20.41
N GLN A 38 -18.39 -0.44 -20.23
CA GLN A 38 -19.76 -0.64 -19.74
C GLN A 38 -19.90 -0.44 -18.23
N THR A 39 -18.79 -0.38 -17.48
CA THR A 39 -18.81 -0.14 -16.04
C THR A 39 -18.91 1.35 -15.77
N PRO A 40 -19.97 1.85 -15.09
CA PRO A 40 -20.20 3.27 -14.85
C PRO A 40 -19.08 3.94 -14.07
N TYR A 41 -18.62 3.32 -12.97
CA TYR A 41 -17.64 3.91 -12.06
C TYR A 41 -16.30 3.18 -12.14
N ARG A 42 -15.24 3.89 -12.45
CA ARG A 42 -13.89 3.30 -12.61
C ARG A 42 -12.85 4.16 -11.90
N VAL A 43 -12.27 3.61 -10.83
CA VAL A 43 -11.29 4.28 -9.99
C VAL A 43 -10.02 3.45 -9.93
N THR A 44 -8.87 4.08 -10.15
CA THR A 44 -7.57 3.47 -9.86
C THR A 44 -6.87 4.19 -8.71
N VAL A 45 -6.18 3.42 -7.87
CA VAL A 45 -5.54 3.93 -6.66
C VAL A 45 -4.05 3.74 -6.78
N SER A 46 -3.33 4.84 -6.91
CA SER A 46 -1.87 4.94 -7.02
C SER A 46 -1.25 5.60 -5.79
N GLY A 47 0.07 5.70 -5.74
CA GLY A 47 0.80 6.26 -4.61
C GLY A 47 1.59 5.20 -3.85
N VAL A 48 2.25 5.60 -2.77
CA VAL A 48 3.20 4.74 -2.06
C VAL A 48 2.54 3.94 -0.95
N ARG A 49 1.81 4.58 -0.03
CA ARG A 49 1.18 3.93 1.14
C ARG A 49 -0.31 4.25 1.26
N GLY A 50 -1.05 3.35 1.91
CA GLY A 50 -2.49 3.53 2.15
C GLY A 50 -3.41 3.12 1.01
N LYS A 51 -2.89 2.70 -0.15
CA LYS A 51 -3.70 2.29 -1.30
C LYS A 51 -4.75 1.25 -0.97
N SER A 52 -4.36 0.15 -0.35
CA SER A 52 -5.26 -0.96 -0.01
C SER A 52 -6.36 -0.54 0.96
N THR A 53 -6.05 0.34 1.90
CA THR A 53 -7.02 0.92 2.84
C THR A 53 -8.08 1.73 2.09
N VAL A 54 -7.65 2.63 1.21
CA VAL A 54 -8.57 3.45 0.40
C VAL A 54 -9.41 2.59 -0.53
N VAL A 55 -8.83 1.57 -1.19
CA VAL A 55 -9.59 0.62 -2.02
C VAL A 55 -10.70 -0.07 -1.21
N ARG A 56 -10.37 -0.58 -0.02
CA ARG A 56 -11.35 -1.26 0.84
C ARG A 56 -12.46 -0.32 1.32
N TRP A 57 -12.10 0.89 1.75
CA TRP A 57 -13.07 1.85 2.26
C TRP A 57 -13.97 2.40 1.15
N LEU A 58 -13.43 2.71 -0.01
CA LEU A 58 -14.22 3.12 -1.18
C LEU A 58 -15.14 1.98 -1.64
N ASN A 59 -14.65 0.74 -1.66
CA ASN A 59 -15.47 -0.43 -1.97
C ASN A 59 -16.64 -0.56 -0.97
N GLN A 60 -16.39 -0.47 0.34
CA GLN A 60 -17.44 -0.51 1.36
C GLN A 60 -18.44 0.65 1.20
N ALA A 61 -17.94 1.84 0.86
CA ALA A 61 -18.78 3.01 0.64
C ALA A 61 -19.72 2.85 -0.56
N LEU A 62 -19.26 2.25 -1.65
CA LEU A 62 -20.08 1.99 -2.85
C LEU A 62 -21.07 0.84 -2.61
N VAL A 63 -20.63 -0.24 -1.98
CA VAL A 63 -21.54 -1.36 -1.64
C VAL A 63 -22.66 -0.91 -0.69
N SER A 64 -22.36 -0.05 0.29
CA SER A 64 -23.39 0.49 1.19
C SER A 64 -24.43 1.38 0.50
N ARG A 65 -24.16 1.81 -0.74
CA ARG A 65 -25.08 2.55 -1.62
C ARG A 65 -25.82 1.65 -2.62
N GLY A 66 -25.65 0.33 -2.51
CA GLY A 66 -26.30 -0.65 -3.36
C GLY A 66 -25.60 -0.96 -4.69
N PHE A 67 -24.38 -0.44 -4.92
CA PHE A 67 -23.65 -0.75 -6.14
C PHE A 67 -23.02 -2.15 -6.09
N GLU A 68 -23.08 -2.84 -7.21
CA GLU A 68 -22.33 -4.06 -7.45
C GLU A 68 -20.88 -3.73 -7.79
N THR A 69 -19.93 -4.18 -6.97
CA THR A 69 -18.54 -3.73 -7.09
C THR A 69 -17.56 -4.86 -7.39
N TYR A 70 -16.51 -4.52 -8.12
CA TYR A 70 -15.26 -5.25 -8.16
C TYR A 70 -14.16 -4.37 -7.59
N ALA A 71 -13.49 -4.85 -6.53
CA ALA A 71 -12.31 -4.18 -6.01
C ALA A 71 -11.11 -5.12 -5.99
N LYS A 72 -9.91 -4.57 -6.16
CA LYS A 72 -8.66 -5.33 -6.16
C LYS A 72 -7.59 -4.61 -5.38
N VAL A 73 -6.98 -5.32 -4.43
CA VAL A 73 -5.75 -4.91 -3.74
C VAL A 73 -4.57 -5.77 -4.19
N THR A 74 -3.38 -5.19 -4.16
CA THR A 74 -2.14 -5.83 -4.60
C THR A 74 -1.17 -6.05 -3.42
N GLY A 75 0.10 -6.28 -3.68
CA GLY A 75 1.11 -6.48 -2.63
C GLY A 75 1.32 -7.94 -2.27
N ASN A 76 1.76 -8.19 -1.03
CA ASN A 76 2.14 -9.53 -0.55
C ASN A 76 0.95 -10.49 -0.46
N HIS A 77 -0.22 -9.97 -0.14
CA HIS A 77 -1.48 -10.72 -0.04
C HIS A 77 -2.50 -10.12 -0.99
N PRO A 78 -2.42 -10.45 -2.29
CA PRO A 78 -3.34 -9.90 -3.27
C PRO A 78 -4.74 -10.48 -3.12
N LEU A 79 -5.74 -9.60 -3.16
CA LEU A 79 -7.14 -9.95 -2.98
C LEU A 79 -7.99 -9.31 -4.07
N SER A 80 -8.98 -10.06 -4.54
CA SER A 80 -10.13 -9.55 -5.29
C SER A 80 -11.35 -9.52 -4.39
N TYR A 81 -12.22 -8.56 -4.61
CA TYR A 81 -13.50 -8.44 -3.92
C TYR A 81 -14.63 -8.42 -4.95
N ARG A 82 -15.69 -9.16 -4.67
CA ARG A 82 -16.99 -8.99 -5.29
C ARG A 82 -17.93 -8.49 -4.20
N ASN A 83 -18.30 -7.24 -4.26
CA ASN A 83 -18.91 -6.54 -3.15
C ASN A 83 -18.02 -6.62 -1.90
N LEU A 84 -18.51 -7.13 -0.78
CA LEU A 84 -17.71 -7.31 0.45
C LEU A 84 -17.05 -8.69 0.55
N ASN A 85 -17.37 -9.62 -0.37
CA ASN A 85 -16.78 -10.95 -0.37
C ASN A 85 -15.34 -10.90 -0.90
N GLN A 86 -14.43 -11.49 -0.15
CA GLN A 86 -12.99 -11.44 -0.38
C GLN A 86 -12.48 -12.77 -0.94
N TYR A 87 -11.63 -12.71 -1.97
CA TYR A 87 -11.05 -13.87 -2.63
C TYR A 87 -9.53 -13.69 -2.78
N LYS A 88 -8.76 -14.69 -2.36
CA LYS A 88 -7.31 -14.70 -2.58
C LYS A 88 -6.99 -14.84 -4.06
N ILE A 89 -6.06 -14.04 -4.57
CA ILE A 89 -5.53 -14.19 -5.92
C ILE A 89 -4.31 -15.10 -5.86
N PRO A 90 -4.37 -16.31 -6.42
CA PRO A 90 -3.22 -17.19 -6.42
C PRO A 90 -2.11 -16.63 -7.31
N ARG A 91 -0.90 -16.51 -6.77
CA ARG A 91 0.32 -16.09 -7.47
C ARG A 91 1.42 -17.10 -7.24
N SER A 92 2.07 -17.53 -8.32
CA SER A 92 3.26 -18.38 -8.34
C SER A 92 4.50 -17.60 -8.79
N GLY A 93 4.63 -16.33 -8.40
CA GLY A 93 5.75 -15.48 -8.82
C GLY A 93 5.39 -13.99 -8.89
N SER A 94 6.09 -13.25 -9.75
CA SER A 94 5.89 -11.81 -9.91
C SER A 94 4.49 -11.46 -10.45
N THR A 95 3.97 -10.34 -10.02
CA THR A 95 2.68 -9.79 -10.48
C THR A 95 2.71 -9.53 -12.00
N ARG A 96 1.67 -9.97 -12.69
CA ARG A 96 1.51 -9.76 -14.14
C ARG A 96 0.27 -8.89 -14.40
N LEU A 97 0.38 -7.96 -15.35
CA LEU A 97 -0.71 -7.02 -15.65
C LEU A 97 -1.99 -7.69 -16.14
N TYR A 98 -1.90 -8.76 -16.91
CA TYR A 98 -3.09 -9.49 -17.38
C TYR A 98 -3.85 -10.24 -16.26
N GLU A 99 -3.29 -10.33 -15.06
CA GLU A 99 -4.02 -10.76 -13.86
C GLU A 99 -5.27 -9.88 -13.65
N ASN A 100 -5.18 -8.59 -13.94
CA ASN A 100 -6.29 -7.65 -13.83
C ASN A 100 -7.46 -8.00 -14.76
N GLU A 101 -7.17 -8.34 -16.03
CA GLU A 101 -8.19 -8.81 -16.97
C GLU A 101 -8.86 -10.08 -16.48
N ARG A 102 -8.05 -11.05 -16.07
CA ARG A 102 -8.52 -12.35 -15.60
C ARG A 102 -9.42 -12.22 -14.38
N GLU A 103 -9.02 -11.42 -13.40
CA GLU A 103 -9.78 -11.22 -12.17
C GLU A 103 -11.08 -10.45 -12.45
N LEU A 104 -11.03 -9.32 -13.18
CA LEU A 104 -12.24 -8.58 -13.54
C LEU A 104 -13.26 -9.44 -14.30
N ARG A 105 -12.79 -10.27 -15.22
CA ARG A 105 -13.68 -11.17 -15.99
C ARG A 105 -14.46 -12.16 -15.14
N LYS A 106 -13.90 -12.59 -14.00
CA LYS A 106 -14.58 -13.53 -13.08
C LYS A 106 -15.79 -12.89 -12.41
N TYR A 107 -15.72 -11.58 -12.17
CA TYR A 107 -16.65 -10.87 -11.31
C TYR A 107 -17.59 -9.90 -12.05
N SER A 108 -17.33 -9.66 -13.35
CA SER A 108 -18.20 -8.82 -14.19
C SER A 108 -19.53 -9.54 -14.54
N PRO A 109 -20.64 -8.80 -14.77
CA PRO A 109 -20.74 -7.34 -14.78
C PRO A 109 -20.73 -6.71 -13.37
N VAL A 110 -20.34 -5.45 -13.28
CA VAL A 110 -20.32 -4.63 -12.06
C VAL A 110 -20.64 -3.18 -12.37
N ASP A 111 -21.13 -2.45 -11.37
CA ASP A 111 -21.37 -1.01 -11.47
C ASP A 111 -20.10 -0.19 -11.21
N ALA A 112 -19.17 -0.73 -10.41
CA ALA A 112 -17.94 -0.07 -10.07
C ALA A 112 -16.70 -0.98 -10.10
N ILE A 113 -15.60 -0.43 -10.62
CA ILE A 113 -14.25 -1.01 -10.56
C ILE A 113 -13.38 -0.11 -9.67
N ILE A 114 -12.78 -0.67 -8.62
CA ILE A 114 -11.81 -0.01 -7.76
C ILE A 114 -10.52 -0.83 -7.77
N ALA A 115 -9.50 -0.37 -8.46
CA ALA A 115 -8.27 -1.15 -8.64
C ALA A 115 -7.05 -0.46 -8.05
N GLU A 116 -6.37 -1.14 -7.10
CA GLU A 116 -5.04 -0.73 -6.69
C GLU A 116 -4.07 -0.90 -7.86
N ASN A 117 -3.41 0.19 -8.25
CA ASN A 117 -2.38 0.15 -9.28
C ASN A 117 -1.15 -0.61 -8.77
N GLN A 118 -0.81 -1.68 -9.45
CA GLN A 118 0.30 -2.58 -9.09
C GLN A 118 1.63 -2.18 -9.73
N GLY A 119 1.64 -1.15 -10.58
CA GLY A 119 2.82 -0.67 -11.27
C GLY A 119 3.80 -0.02 -10.28
N ILE A 120 5.08 -0.38 -10.42
CA ILE A 120 6.20 0.23 -9.68
C ILE A 120 7.19 0.95 -10.63
N ARG A 121 6.85 1.04 -11.91
CA ARG A 121 7.59 1.75 -12.96
C ARG A 121 6.60 2.54 -13.80
N GLU A 122 7.03 3.62 -14.42
CA GLU A 122 6.19 4.45 -15.29
C GLU A 122 5.37 3.60 -16.27
N HIS A 123 6.04 2.76 -17.05
CA HIS A 123 5.38 1.90 -18.04
C HIS A 123 4.30 0.99 -17.44
N THR A 124 4.59 0.28 -16.33
CA THR A 124 3.63 -0.64 -15.71
C THR A 124 2.47 0.07 -15.02
N THR A 125 2.72 1.26 -14.48
CA THR A 125 1.68 2.12 -13.89
C THR A 125 0.73 2.65 -14.96
N ARG A 126 1.28 3.08 -16.11
CA ARG A 126 0.50 3.52 -17.28
C ARG A 126 -0.37 2.39 -17.83
N LEU A 127 0.21 1.21 -18.06
CA LEU A 127 -0.54 0.06 -18.57
C LEU A 127 -1.69 -0.37 -17.66
N ALA A 128 -1.54 -0.25 -16.33
CA ALA A 128 -2.63 -0.54 -15.42
C ALA A 128 -3.77 0.47 -15.55
N ASN A 129 -3.46 1.75 -15.73
CA ASN A 129 -4.46 2.78 -15.99
C ASN A 129 -5.14 2.60 -17.36
N GLU A 130 -4.38 2.30 -18.41
CA GLU A 130 -4.93 1.99 -19.74
C GLU A 130 -5.88 0.78 -19.72
N LEU A 131 -5.57 -0.22 -18.89
CA LEU A 131 -6.39 -1.43 -18.74
C LEU A 131 -7.74 -1.13 -18.10
N PHE A 132 -7.78 -0.29 -17.06
CA PHE A 132 -9.00 0.02 -16.33
C PHE A 132 -9.73 1.26 -16.81
N LYS A 133 -9.10 2.09 -17.64
CA LYS A 133 -9.67 3.35 -18.19
C LYS A 133 -10.37 4.17 -17.10
N PRO A 134 -9.69 4.55 -16.00
CA PRO A 134 -10.31 5.19 -14.86
C PRO A 134 -10.87 6.57 -15.22
N GLN A 135 -12.01 6.90 -14.65
CA GLN A 135 -12.55 8.27 -14.63
C GLN A 135 -11.89 9.08 -13.50
N VAL A 136 -11.55 8.40 -12.40
CA VAL A 136 -10.88 9.00 -11.26
C VAL A 136 -9.60 8.23 -10.94
N VAL A 137 -8.50 8.95 -10.82
CA VAL A 137 -7.20 8.40 -10.39
C VAL A 137 -6.81 9.01 -9.05
N LEU A 138 -6.63 8.16 -8.05
CA LEU A 138 -6.20 8.59 -6.72
C LEU A 138 -4.69 8.48 -6.62
N ILE A 139 -4.04 9.52 -6.15
CA ILE A 139 -2.63 9.55 -5.76
C ILE A 139 -2.58 9.74 -4.25
N ILE A 140 -2.48 8.64 -3.51
CA ILE A 140 -2.61 8.67 -2.04
C ILE A 140 -1.52 9.53 -1.40
N ASN A 141 -0.28 9.36 -1.83
CA ASN A 141 0.88 10.15 -1.42
C ASN A 141 2.07 9.93 -2.36
N ILE A 142 2.99 10.87 -2.32
CA ILE A 142 4.30 10.81 -2.96
C ILE A 142 5.36 10.70 -1.86
N ARG A 143 6.08 9.58 -1.79
CA ARG A 143 7.09 9.30 -0.78
C ARG A 143 8.31 8.63 -1.38
N ARG A 144 9.45 8.73 -0.68
CA ARG A 144 10.71 8.10 -1.09
C ARG A 144 10.66 6.58 -0.90
N ASP A 145 10.00 5.88 -1.81
CA ASP A 145 10.05 4.40 -1.92
C ASP A 145 10.36 4.02 -3.36
N HIS A 146 10.86 2.81 -3.59
CA HIS A 146 11.24 2.33 -4.91
C HIS A 146 12.19 3.27 -5.69
N GLN A 147 13.12 3.94 -5.00
CA GLN A 147 14.01 4.96 -5.57
C GLN A 147 14.80 4.48 -6.79
N SER A 148 15.15 3.20 -6.85
CA SER A 148 15.82 2.59 -8.01
C SER A 148 14.96 2.54 -9.28
N THR A 149 13.66 2.80 -9.19
CA THR A 149 12.71 2.67 -10.30
C THR A 149 11.86 3.91 -10.55
N LEU A 150 11.61 4.72 -9.52
CA LEU A 150 10.75 5.89 -9.61
C LEU A 150 11.54 7.21 -9.59
N GLY A 151 12.80 7.20 -9.13
CA GLY A 151 13.62 8.39 -8.96
C GLY A 151 14.05 8.61 -7.52
N THR A 152 15.01 9.49 -7.31
CA THR A 152 15.65 9.74 -6.01
C THR A 152 14.99 10.83 -5.20
N ASP A 153 14.33 11.77 -5.84
CA ASP A 153 13.62 12.86 -5.19
C ASP A 153 12.09 12.76 -5.37
N LEU A 154 11.35 13.53 -4.58
CA LEU A 154 9.89 13.52 -4.60
C LEU A 154 9.32 14.04 -5.92
N THR A 155 10.00 14.98 -6.58
CA THR A 155 9.56 15.53 -7.87
C THR A 155 9.69 14.51 -8.98
N ASP A 156 10.78 13.72 -8.99
CA ASP A 156 10.93 12.62 -9.96
C ASP A 156 9.84 11.58 -9.80
N ILE A 157 9.53 11.21 -8.55
CA ILE A 157 8.45 10.26 -8.24
C ILE A 157 7.11 10.84 -8.68
N ALA A 158 6.82 12.11 -8.38
CA ALA A 158 5.60 12.80 -8.79
C ALA A 158 5.46 12.83 -10.31
N ARG A 159 6.56 13.10 -11.03
CA ARG A 159 6.60 13.11 -12.51
C ARG A 159 6.20 11.76 -13.13
N VAL A 160 6.56 10.64 -12.49
CA VAL A 160 6.11 9.32 -12.97
C VAL A 160 4.59 9.23 -12.92
N PHE A 161 3.95 9.71 -11.85
CA PHE A 161 2.49 9.67 -11.75
C PHE A 161 1.83 10.59 -12.77
N THR A 162 2.34 11.80 -13.00
CA THR A 162 1.75 12.72 -14.01
C THR A 162 1.77 12.15 -15.41
N ARG A 163 2.77 11.35 -15.76
CA ARG A 163 2.90 10.72 -17.08
C ARG A 163 2.10 9.44 -17.26
N THR A 164 1.50 8.93 -16.20
CA THR A 164 0.81 7.63 -16.22
C THR A 164 -0.71 7.74 -16.13
N VAL A 165 -1.23 8.90 -15.83
CA VAL A 165 -2.67 9.16 -15.78
C VAL A 165 -3.21 9.42 -17.18
N PRO A 166 -4.35 8.81 -17.58
CA PRO A 166 -5.00 9.10 -18.85
C PRO A 166 -5.49 10.56 -18.90
N ALA A 167 -5.42 11.18 -20.08
CA ALA A 167 -5.96 12.51 -20.28
C ALA A 167 -7.48 12.56 -20.01
N GLY A 168 -7.95 13.64 -19.42
CA GLY A 168 -9.37 13.85 -19.09
C GLY A 168 -9.87 13.12 -17.85
N ALA A 169 -9.03 12.38 -17.14
CA ALA A 169 -9.41 11.81 -15.84
C ALA A 169 -9.37 12.88 -14.74
N CYS A 170 -10.27 12.77 -13.76
CA CYS A 170 -10.14 13.52 -12.51
C CYS A 170 -9.05 12.90 -11.63
N VAL A 171 -8.13 13.70 -11.13
CA VAL A 171 -7.03 13.26 -10.26
C VAL A 171 -7.23 13.80 -8.85
N ILE A 172 -7.23 12.93 -7.87
CA ILE A 172 -7.38 13.33 -6.47
C ILE A 172 -6.09 13.00 -5.72
N SER A 173 -5.42 14.03 -5.20
CA SER A 173 -4.23 13.91 -4.37
C SER A 173 -4.61 13.82 -2.90
N GLY A 174 -4.02 12.83 -2.20
CA GLY A 174 -4.02 12.74 -0.75
C GLY A 174 -2.71 13.21 -0.11
N ASP A 175 -1.78 13.75 -0.88
CA ASP A 175 -0.51 14.22 -0.34
C ASP A 175 -0.67 15.45 0.55
N ARG A 176 0.16 15.53 1.60
CA ARG A 176 0.19 16.69 2.51
C ARG A 176 1.20 17.76 2.09
N ASN A 177 2.11 17.42 1.18
CA ASN A 177 3.14 18.33 0.72
C ASN A 177 2.57 19.29 -0.32
N GLU A 178 2.44 20.55 0.07
CA GLU A 178 1.85 21.60 -0.79
C GLU A 178 2.67 21.85 -2.05
N ALA A 179 4.01 21.81 -1.97
CA ALA A 179 4.88 21.96 -3.13
C ALA A 179 4.71 20.82 -4.14
N ILE A 180 4.51 19.60 -3.67
CA ILE A 180 4.18 18.45 -4.53
C ILE A 180 2.80 18.61 -5.15
N ASN A 181 1.79 19.03 -4.39
CA ASN A 181 0.46 19.26 -4.93
C ASN A 181 0.45 20.38 -5.97
N GLN A 182 1.23 21.44 -5.76
CA GLN A 182 1.38 22.52 -6.75
C GLN A 182 2.02 21.99 -8.04
N TYR A 183 3.10 21.22 -7.93
CA TYR A 183 3.74 20.59 -9.09
C TYR A 183 2.76 19.66 -9.84
N LEU A 184 2.02 18.82 -9.12
CA LEU A 184 1.03 17.92 -9.72
C LEU A 184 -0.06 18.71 -10.45
N ARG A 185 -0.57 19.79 -9.88
CA ARG A 185 -1.58 20.67 -10.48
C ARG A 185 -1.10 21.21 -11.83
N GLU A 186 0.10 21.82 -11.86
CA GLU A 186 0.70 22.39 -13.05
C GLU A 186 0.91 21.36 -14.16
N GLU A 187 1.28 20.13 -13.81
CA GLU A 187 1.48 19.06 -14.79
C GLU A 187 0.16 18.49 -15.31
N PHE A 188 -0.87 18.33 -14.47
CA PHE A 188 -2.15 17.80 -14.87
C PHE A 188 -2.99 18.79 -15.69
N GLU A 189 -2.84 20.08 -15.46
CA GLU A 189 -3.42 21.13 -16.30
C GLU A 189 -2.96 21.00 -17.77
N LYS A 190 -1.70 20.65 -18.01
CA LYS A 190 -1.14 20.46 -19.37
C LYS A 190 -1.77 19.29 -20.13
N THR A 191 -2.35 18.34 -19.41
CA THR A 191 -2.98 17.13 -19.98
C THR A 191 -4.50 17.16 -19.90
N ASN A 192 -5.08 18.33 -19.60
CA ASN A 192 -6.52 18.55 -19.46
C ASN A 192 -7.17 17.58 -18.45
N ASN A 193 -6.45 17.30 -17.35
CA ASN A 193 -6.97 16.57 -16.20
C ASN A 193 -7.47 17.55 -15.14
N GLU A 194 -8.62 17.28 -14.57
CA GLU A 194 -9.03 17.96 -13.35
C GLU A 194 -8.16 17.48 -12.17
N PHE A 195 -7.66 18.41 -11.35
CA PHE A 195 -6.81 18.09 -10.20
C PHE A 195 -7.39 18.64 -8.91
N LEU A 196 -7.70 17.74 -7.99
CA LEU A 196 -8.24 18.03 -6.66
C LEU A 196 -7.27 17.58 -5.57
N VAL A 197 -7.27 18.26 -4.44
CA VAL A 197 -6.56 17.82 -3.23
C VAL A 197 -7.60 17.45 -2.20
N ALA A 198 -7.57 16.20 -1.73
CA ALA A 198 -8.48 15.75 -0.70
C ALA A 198 -8.24 16.54 0.60
N THR A 199 -9.19 17.34 0.98
CA THR A 199 -9.16 18.18 2.19
C THR A 199 -10.25 17.77 3.16
N PRO A 200 -9.98 17.86 4.48
CA PRO A 200 -11.03 17.63 5.46
C PRO A 200 -12.12 18.68 5.32
N ARG A 201 -13.38 18.26 5.42
CA ARG A 201 -14.50 19.19 5.52
C ARG A 201 -14.45 19.94 6.88
N PRO A 202 -14.91 21.21 6.95
CA PRO A 202 -14.86 21.99 8.19
C PRO A 202 -15.53 21.33 9.41
N GLU A 203 -16.57 20.54 9.15
CA GLU A 203 -17.34 19.82 10.17
C GLU A 203 -16.62 18.60 10.78
N TYR A 204 -15.45 18.21 10.27
CA TYR A 204 -14.70 17.09 10.85
C TYR A 204 -13.79 17.55 11.98
N PRO A 205 -14.02 17.09 13.21
CA PRO A 205 -13.25 17.53 14.37
C PRO A 205 -11.81 17.00 14.38
N HIS A 206 -11.54 15.88 13.74
CA HIS A 206 -10.26 15.15 13.82
C HIS A 206 -9.48 15.18 12.48
N LYS A 207 -9.10 16.39 12.03
CA LYS A 207 -8.47 16.61 10.72
C LYS A 207 -7.08 15.98 10.59
N ASP A 208 -6.32 15.95 11.66
CA ASP A 208 -4.90 15.60 11.65
C ASP A 208 -4.58 14.24 12.28
N VAL A 209 -5.60 13.47 12.68
CA VAL A 209 -5.38 12.14 13.23
C VAL A 209 -4.87 11.15 12.18
N PHE A 210 -4.11 10.17 12.62
CA PHE A 210 -3.59 9.11 11.77
C PHE A 210 -4.73 8.43 10.98
N GLY A 211 -4.56 8.29 9.68
CA GLY A 211 -5.55 7.66 8.79
C GLY A 211 -6.67 8.55 8.28
N ALA A 212 -6.92 9.72 8.87
CA ALA A 212 -8.01 10.61 8.47
C ALA A 212 -7.92 11.00 6.98
N ARG A 213 -6.72 11.23 6.46
CA ARG A 213 -6.50 11.55 5.04
C ARG A 213 -7.08 10.48 4.10
N SER A 214 -6.98 9.20 4.45
CA SER A 214 -7.56 8.11 3.64
C SER A 214 -9.09 8.20 3.58
N ALA A 215 -9.74 8.61 4.65
CA ALA A 215 -11.19 8.82 4.66
C ALA A 215 -11.59 10.05 3.81
N PHE A 216 -10.81 11.11 3.85
CA PHE A 216 -11.07 12.31 3.03
C PHE A 216 -10.86 12.04 1.53
N ILE A 217 -9.88 11.21 1.17
CA ILE A 217 -9.72 10.76 -0.23
C ILE A 217 -10.97 9.98 -0.69
N VAL A 218 -11.51 9.09 0.14
CA VAL A 218 -12.74 8.36 -0.19
C VAL A 218 -13.92 9.32 -0.33
N ASP A 219 -14.05 10.27 0.58
CA ASP A 219 -15.10 11.28 0.55
C ASP A 219 -15.05 12.15 -0.72
N GLU A 220 -13.85 12.64 -1.07
CA GLU A 220 -13.64 13.43 -2.28
C GLU A 220 -13.87 12.60 -3.56
N THR A 221 -13.50 11.31 -3.53
CA THR A 221 -13.75 10.39 -4.65
C THR A 221 -15.24 10.22 -4.90
N LEU A 222 -16.05 10.10 -3.85
CA LEU A 222 -17.49 9.99 -4.00
C LEU A 222 -18.08 11.25 -4.65
N ARG A 223 -17.62 12.44 -4.25
CA ARG A 223 -18.04 13.71 -4.87
C ARG A 223 -17.64 13.80 -6.35
N ALA A 224 -16.40 13.42 -6.66
CA ALA A 224 -15.91 13.39 -8.04
C ALA A 224 -16.66 12.37 -8.94
N LEU A 225 -17.39 11.45 -8.34
CA LEU A 225 -18.28 10.49 -9.00
C LEU A 225 -19.76 10.93 -8.97
N ASP A 226 -20.06 12.17 -8.56
CA ASP A 226 -21.41 12.70 -8.39
C ASP A 226 -22.27 11.87 -7.39
N LEU A 227 -21.62 11.31 -6.38
CA LEU A 227 -22.26 10.53 -5.31
C LEU A 227 -22.27 11.32 -3.99
N ASP A 228 -23.26 10.99 -3.14
CA ASP A 228 -23.33 11.58 -1.82
C ASP A 228 -22.05 11.35 -1.02
N PRO A 229 -21.54 12.35 -0.30
CA PRO A 229 -20.34 12.24 0.52
C PRO A 229 -20.54 11.25 1.69
N LEU A 230 -19.45 10.88 2.35
CA LEU A 230 -19.53 10.01 3.53
C LEU A 230 -20.23 10.73 4.69
N PRO A 231 -21.16 10.08 5.39
CA PRO A 231 -21.65 10.59 6.67
C PRO A 231 -20.50 10.74 7.69
N PRO A 232 -20.46 11.79 8.53
CA PRO A 232 -19.41 11.98 9.54
C PRO A 232 -19.15 10.75 10.41
N ALA A 233 -20.22 10.10 10.91
CA ALA A 233 -20.10 8.86 11.67
C ALA A 233 -19.42 7.71 10.92
N LYS A 234 -19.51 7.69 9.58
CA LYS A 234 -18.84 6.67 8.77
C LYS A 234 -17.33 6.94 8.65
N ILE A 235 -16.95 8.21 8.53
CA ILE A 235 -15.55 8.61 8.56
C ILE A 235 -14.92 8.24 9.90
N GLU A 236 -15.58 8.58 10.99
CA GLU A 236 -15.15 8.23 12.34
C GLU A 236 -15.00 6.71 12.52
N SER A 237 -15.98 5.93 12.05
CA SER A 237 -15.91 4.47 12.07
C SER A 237 -14.69 3.92 11.29
N TYR A 238 -14.34 4.51 10.15
CA TYR A 238 -13.16 4.11 9.39
C TYR A 238 -11.86 4.41 10.14
N ILE A 239 -11.77 5.60 10.71
CA ILE A 239 -10.61 6.06 11.48
C ILE A 239 -10.44 5.18 12.73
N ASN A 240 -11.50 4.96 13.52
CA ASN A 240 -11.44 4.15 14.73
C ASN A 240 -11.02 2.70 14.45
N ARG A 241 -11.52 2.12 13.35
CA ARG A 241 -11.07 0.78 12.95
C ARG A 241 -9.58 0.74 12.59
N LEU A 242 -9.08 1.75 11.88
CA LEU A 242 -7.68 1.86 11.55
C LEU A 242 -6.84 2.02 12.82
N HIS A 243 -7.30 2.82 13.76
CA HIS A 243 -6.63 3.03 15.04
C HIS A 243 -6.56 1.75 15.88
N ALA A 244 -7.61 0.92 15.85
CA ALA A 244 -7.60 -0.39 16.50
C ALA A 244 -6.61 -1.36 15.81
N GLU A 245 -6.53 -1.32 14.47
CA GLU A 245 -5.61 -2.17 13.71
C GLU A 245 -4.13 -1.80 13.94
N TRP A 246 -3.80 -0.52 14.16
CA TRP A 246 -2.42 -0.01 14.22
C TRP A 246 -2.01 0.48 15.61
N GLY A 247 -2.87 0.33 16.61
CA GLY A 247 -2.61 0.76 17.98
C GLY A 247 -1.65 -0.14 18.73
N TRP A 248 -1.39 0.23 19.98
CA TRP A 248 -0.66 -0.60 20.91
C TRP A 248 -1.43 -1.88 21.27
N GLN A 249 -0.74 -2.98 21.28
CA GLN A 249 -1.23 -4.30 21.73
C GLN A 249 -0.62 -4.60 23.08
N ARG A 250 -1.44 -4.99 24.06
CA ARG A 250 -0.99 -5.50 25.35
C ARG A 250 -0.83 -7.02 25.25
N LEU A 251 0.22 -7.55 25.84
CA LEU A 251 0.51 -8.99 25.85
C LEU A 251 0.15 -9.61 27.19
N GLU A 252 -0.24 -10.89 27.21
CA GLU A 252 -0.65 -11.63 28.42
C GLU A 252 0.46 -11.67 29.47
N ASP A 253 1.71 -11.82 29.02
CA ASP A 253 2.91 -11.87 29.87
C ASP A 253 3.40 -10.48 30.33
N GLY A 254 2.64 -9.44 30.04
CA GLY A 254 3.03 -8.05 30.24
C GLY A 254 3.76 -7.47 29.02
N GLY A 255 3.96 -6.15 29.06
CA GLY A 255 4.57 -5.40 27.96
C GLY A 255 3.56 -4.93 26.90
N ILE A 256 4.04 -4.02 26.07
CA ILE A 256 3.25 -3.31 25.08
C ILE A 256 4.03 -3.24 23.77
N ILE A 257 3.39 -3.62 22.68
CA ILE A 257 4.01 -3.69 21.38
C ILE A 257 3.10 -3.09 20.30
N ALA A 258 3.68 -2.41 19.31
CA ALA A 258 2.99 -1.99 18.12
C ALA A 258 3.69 -2.47 16.85
N ASN A 259 2.93 -3.03 15.92
CA ASN A 259 3.46 -3.58 14.69
C ASN A 259 3.42 -2.56 13.54
N GLY A 260 4.48 -1.77 13.38
CA GLY A 260 4.72 -0.86 12.26
C GLY A 260 5.53 -1.46 11.12
N ALA A 261 5.86 -2.74 11.14
CA ALA A 261 6.76 -3.36 10.15
C ALA A 261 6.25 -3.30 8.69
N MET A 262 4.98 -3.05 8.45
CA MET A 262 4.43 -2.79 7.13
C MET A 262 4.66 -1.36 6.63
N MET A 263 5.04 -0.42 7.52
CA MET A 263 5.44 0.94 7.17
C MET A 263 6.87 0.90 6.64
N ASN A 264 7.03 0.80 5.35
CA ASN A 264 8.32 0.56 4.73
C ASN A 264 9.09 1.84 4.35
N ASP A 265 8.59 3.00 4.69
CA ASP A 265 9.21 4.31 4.51
C ASP A 265 9.22 5.09 5.82
N ILE A 266 10.22 5.97 5.98
CA ILE A 266 10.44 6.72 7.21
C ILE A 266 9.26 7.61 7.58
N GLU A 267 8.69 8.31 6.61
CA GLU A 267 7.60 9.25 6.87
C GLU A 267 6.36 8.54 7.42
N SER A 268 6.01 7.38 6.86
CA SER A 268 4.90 6.57 7.38
C SER A 268 5.24 5.97 8.75
N THR A 269 6.49 5.55 8.96
CA THR A 269 6.97 5.03 10.24
C THR A 269 6.88 6.09 11.33
N GLU A 270 7.32 7.31 11.05
CA GLU A 270 7.26 8.42 12.00
C GLU A 270 5.81 8.86 12.29
N LEU A 271 4.96 8.96 11.29
CA LEU A 271 3.54 9.28 11.49
C LEU A 271 2.85 8.25 12.38
N LEU A 272 3.18 6.96 12.22
CA LEU A 272 2.64 5.93 13.11
C LEU A 272 3.24 6.03 14.51
N ARG A 273 4.54 6.29 14.66
CA ARG A 273 5.17 6.52 15.96
C ARG A 273 4.49 7.65 16.72
N GLN A 274 4.31 8.81 16.08
CA GLN A 274 3.64 9.96 16.70
C GLN A 274 2.22 9.60 17.17
N PHE A 275 1.46 8.95 16.32
CA PHE A 275 0.12 8.47 16.68
C PHE A 275 0.12 7.51 17.89
N LEU A 276 1.10 6.61 17.94
CA LEU A 276 1.23 5.63 19.02
C LEU A 276 1.61 6.30 20.34
N VAL A 277 2.56 7.24 20.30
CA VAL A 277 3.04 7.97 21.47
C VAL A 277 1.95 8.88 22.05
N GLU A 278 1.24 9.64 21.21
CA GLU A 278 0.11 10.46 21.65
C GLU A 278 -0.94 9.66 22.43
N ARG A 279 -1.18 8.41 22.05
CA ARG A 279 -2.14 7.53 22.71
C ARG A 279 -1.58 6.77 23.90
N TYR A 280 -0.26 6.64 24.01
CA TYR A 280 0.36 6.00 25.16
C TYR A 280 0.29 6.90 26.40
N GLY A 281 0.40 8.21 26.25
CA GLY A 281 0.29 9.19 27.32
C GLY A 281 -1.05 9.18 28.05
N ASP A 282 -2.12 8.64 27.43
CA ASP A 282 -3.43 8.43 28.07
C ASP A 282 -3.44 7.25 29.05
N THR A 283 -2.36 6.48 29.19
CA THR A 283 -2.25 5.23 29.97
C THR A 283 -1.28 5.27 31.16
N ASP A 284 -1.11 6.38 31.87
CA ASP A 284 -0.33 6.53 33.13
C ASP A 284 1.20 6.71 33.04
N SER A 285 1.84 6.66 31.88
CA SER A 285 3.26 7.02 31.77
C SER A 285 3.50 7.90 30.52
N SER A 286 3.75 9.17 30.76
CA SER A 286 4.06 10.15 29.73
C SER A 286 5.50 9.96 29.20
N THR A 287 5.75 8.91 28.44
CA THR A 287 7.04 8.76 27.78
C THR A 287 6.87 8.82 26.26
N ASP A 288 7.62 9.72 25.62
CA ASP A 288 7.74 9.77 24.17
C ASP A 288 8.76 8.75 23.63
N THR A 289 9.40 8.01 24.54
CA THR A 289 10.47 7.05 24.27
C THR A 289 9.90 5.69 23.94
N ILE A 290 10.45 5.05 22.92
CA ILE A 290 10.09 3.71 22.48
C ILE A 290 11.33 2.81 22.40
N THR A 291 11.13 1.49 22.41
CA THR A 291 12.14 0.51 22.04
C THR A 291 11.91 0.05 20.60
N PRO A 292 12.77 0.44 19.63
CA PRO A 292 12.68 -0.05 18.26
C PRO A 292 13.11 -1.52 18.16
N PHE A 293 12.28 -2.36 17.54
CA PHE A 293 12.71 -3.65 16.98
C PHE A 293 12.74 -3.56 15.46
N ILE A 294 13.93 -3.68 14.84
CA ILE A 294 14.12 -3.51 13.39
C ILE A 294 14.59 -4.80 12.75
N TYR A 295 13.83 -5.24 11.73
CA TYR A 295 14.27 -6.32 10.87
C TYR A 295 14.74 -5.81 9.51
N THR A 296 16.01 -6.12 9.15
CA THR A 296 16.64 -5.69 7.90
C THR A 296 16.74 -6.81 6.89
N ARG A 297 16.64 -6.49 5.59
CA ARG A 297 16.71 -7.46 4.48
C ARG A 297 17.84 -7.13 3.52
N ARG A 298 18.51 -8.18 3.02
CA ARG A 298 19.62 -8.07 2.07
C ARG A 298 19.24 -7.39 0.76
N ASP A 299 18.03 -7.63 0.25
CA ASP A 299 17.52 -7.09 -1.02
C ASP A 299 16.95 -5.65 -0.89
N ARG A 300 17.10 -5.00 0.28
CA ARG A 300 16.53 -3.69 0.59
C ARG A 300 17.55 -2.72 1.21
N ALA A 301 18.77 -2.71 0.69
CA ALA A 301 19.87 -1.88 1.21
C ALA A 301 19.52 -0.38 1.28
N GLY A 302 18.84 0.17 0.27
CA GLY A 302 18.42 1.57 0.27
C GLY A 302 17.48 1.91 1.43
N ARG A 303 16.56 1.00 1.78
CA ARG A 303 15.69 1.14 2.94
C ARG A 303 16.48 1.13 4.25
N THR A 304 17.44 0.20 4.39
CA THR A 304 18.33 0.16 5.56
C THR A 304 19.06 1.49 5.74
N THR A 305 19.57 2.09 4.65
CA THR A 305 20.23 3.41 4.72
C THR A 305 19.27 4.51 5.20
N SER A 306 18.03 4.50 4.72
CA SER A 306 17.02 5.44 5.19
C SER A 306 16.75 5.28 6.70
N PHE A 307 16.65 4.04 7.18
CA PHE A 307 16.49 3.78 8.62
C PHE A 307 17.70 4.22 9.46
N VAL A 308 18.93 4.15 8.93
CA VAL A 308 20.11 4.71 9.63
C VAL A 308 19.90 6.19 9.94
N HIS A 309 19.45 6.98 8.96
CA HIS A 309 19.19 8.41 9.17
C HIS A 309 18.05 8.65 10.17
N TYR A 310 17.01 7.86 10.09
CA TYR A 310 15.86 7.99 10.97
C TYR A 310 16.20 7.64 12.43
N LEU A 311 16.91 6.54 12.65
CA LEU A 311 17.34 6.12 13.99
C LEU A 311 18.30 7.14 14.62
N ASN A 312 19.26 7.67 13.86
CA ASN A 312 20.12 8.76 14.33
C ASN A 312 19.32 10.01 14.72
N TRP A 313 18.26 10.31 13.96
CA TRP A 313 17.37 11.40 14.32
C TRP A 313 16.62 11.11 15.62
N LEU A 314 16.06 9.91 15.79
CA LEU A 314 15.39 9.50 17.02
C LEU A 314 16.33 9.52 18.23
N THR A 315 17.54 8.98 18.10
CA THR A 315 18.58 8.99 19.15
C THR A 315 18.93 10.42 19.56
N LYS A 316 19.17 11.30 18.59
CA LYS A 316 19.50 12.70 18.85
C LYS A 316 18.42 13.46 19.62
N HIS A 317 17.16 13.04 19.47
CA HIS A 317 16.02 13.68 20.13
C HIS A 317 15.57 12.90 21.39
N GLU A 318 16.38 11.91 21.85
CA GLU A 318 16.12 11.10 23.04
C GLU A 318 14.76 10.37 23.01
N LEU A 319 14.32 10.00 21.81
CA LEU A 319 13.02 9.33 21.57
C LEU A 319 13.09 7.80 21.58
N ILE A 320 14.30 7.26 21.71
CA ILE A 320 14.55 5.82 21.80
C ILE A 320 15.58 5.52 22.91
N GLY A 321 15.39 4.38 23.57
CA GLY A 321 16.39 3.80 24.46
C GLY A 321 17.41 2.97 23.67
N GLN A 322 17.41 1.65 23.87
CA GLN A 322 18.20 0.75 23.04
C GLN A 322 17.45 0.31 21.78
N ILE A 323 18.17 -0.28 20.81
CA ILE A 323 17.61 -0.75 19.55
C ILE A 323 17.79 -2.26 19.47
N HIS A 324 16.70 -3.00 19.30
CA HIS A 324 16.75 -4.42 18.93
C HIS A 324 16.84 -4.56 17.42
N VAL A 325 17.78 -5.36 16.94
CA VAL A 325 17.99 -5.53 15.50
C VAL A 325 18.18 -6.99 15.12
N ALA A 326 17.53 -7.40 14.04
CA ALA A 326 17.73 -8.69 13.39
C ALA A 326 17.86 -8.53 11.86
N GLY A 327 18.33 -9.59 11.20
CA GLY A 327 18.43 -9.64 9.75
C GLY A 327 19.79 -9.27 9.17
N SER A 328 19.88 -9.30 7.85
CA SER A 328 21.14 -9.34 7.10
C SER A 328 22.02 -8.08 7.20
N HIS A 329 21.44 -6.92 7.53
CA HIS A 329 22.17 -5.64 7.63
C HIS A 329 22.26 -5.10 9.07
N ALA A 330 21.99 -5.92 10.07
CA ALA A 330 22.01 -5.53 11.48
C ALA A 330 23.33 -4.83 11.86
N ARG A 331 24.47 -5.41 11.49
CA ARG A 331 25.81 -4.83 11.76
C ARG A 331 26.06 -3.49 11.06
N LEU A 332 25.35 -3.18 9.97
CA LEU A 332 25.46 -1.88 9.31
C LEU A 332 24.75 -0.80 10.13
N LEU A 333 23.59 -1.11 10.68
CA LEU A 333 22.89 -0.22 11.60
C LEU A 333 23.74 0.07 12.83
N GLU A 334 24.21 -0.97 13.50
CA GLU A 334 25.05 -0.88 14.69
C GLU A 334 26.30 -0.01 14.50
N ARG A 335 26.92 -0.03 13.30
CA ARG A 335 28.10 0.79 12.99
C ARG A 335 27.79 2.23 12.62
N ARG A 336 26.57 2.56 12.31
CA ARG A 336 26.17 3.85 11.72
C ARG A 336 25.20 4.65 12.57
N VAL A 337 24.65 4.05 13.61
CA VAL A 337 23.75 4.71 14.53
C VAL A 337 24.42 4.71 15.92
N ASP A 338 24.47 5.88 16.53
CA ASP A 338 25.09 6.09 17.85
C ASP A 338 24.08 5.81 18.96
N CYS A 339 23.80 4.51 19.19
CA CYS A 339 22.86 4.04 20.17
C CYS A 339 23.28 2.64 20.67
N GLU A 340 22.77 2.20 21.79
CA GLU A 340 22.93 0.84 22.27
C GLU A 340 22.11 -0.14 21.44
N PHE A 341 22.72 -1.30 21.10
CA PHE A 341 22.09 -2.32 20.27
C PHE A 341 22.05 -3.69 20.95
N VAL A 342 20.90 -4.33 20.85
CA VAL A 342 20.71 -5.77 21.11
C VAL A 342 20.58 -6.50 19.78
N HIS A 343 21.59 -7.27 19.41
CA HIS A 343 21.62 -7.99 18.14
C HIS A 343 21.01 -9.40 18.31
N HIS A 344 19.99 -9.69 17.50
CA HIS A 344 19.36 -11.00 17.43
C HIS A 344 19.82 -11.76 16.18
N PRO A 345 20.40 -12.97 16.32
CA PRO A 345 20.74 -13.80 15.16
C PRO A 345 19.47 -14.26 14.42
N GLU A 346 19.54 -14.38 13.11
CA GLU A 346 18.40 -14.87 12.30
C GLU A 346 17.97 -16.31 12.66
N SER A 347 18.82 -17.06 13.35
CA SER A 347 18.54 -18.41 13.87
C SER A 347 17.86 -18.42 15.24
N ALA A 348 17.70 -17.27 15.89
CA ALA A 348 17.00 -17.20 17.17
C ALA A 348 15.50 -17.50 16.98
N ALA A 349 14.89 -18.17 17.93
CA ALA A 349 13.45 -18.38 17.90
C ALA A 349 12.72 -17.02 18.08
N PRO A 350 11.67 -16.75 17.29
CA PRO A 350 10.90 -15.51 17.42
C PRO A 350 10.38 -15.23 18.82
N GLU A 351 9.98 -16.28 19.54
CA GLU A 351 9.56 -16.23 20.94
C GLU A 351 10.67 -15.68 21.85
N ASP A 352 11.90 -16.21 21.74
CA ASP A 352 13.03 -15.77 22.55
C ASP A 352 13.37 -14.30 22.27
N VAL A 353 13.32 -13.90 21.01
CA VAL A 353 13.55 -12.50 20.60
C VAL A 353 12.48 -11.59 21.19
N LEU A 354 11.21 -11.98 21.14
CA LEU A 354 10.11 -11.22 21.74
C LEU A 354 10.32 -11.07 23.25
N ASN A 355 10.65 -12.14 23.96
CA ASN A 355 10.89 -12.12 25.40
C ASN A 355 12.05 -11.16 25.77
N VAL A 356 13.13 -11.15 24.98
CA VAL A 356 14.25 -10.22 25.20
C VAL A 356 13.80 -8.77 24.96
N CYS A 357 13.02 -8.50 23.91
CA CYS A 357 12.48 -7.16 23.66
C CYS A 357 11.55 -6.70 24.80
N LEU A 358 10.70 -7.59 25.31
CA LEU A 358 9.73 -7.28 26.39
C LEU A 358 10.38 -7.03 27.76
N ALA A 359 11.65 -7.37 27.93
CA ALA A 359 12.41 -7.06 29.14
C ALA A 359 12.83 -5.57 29.21
N ASP A 360 12.66 -4.81 28.13
CA ASP A 360 12.97 -3.39 28.10
C ASP A 360 11.92 -2.55 28.82
N GLU A 361 12.35 -1.37 29.27
CA GLU A 361 11.50 -0.43 30.01
C GLU A 361 10.41 0.20 29.16
N TYR A 362 10.69 0.41 27.84
CA TYR A 362 9.83 1.18 26.95
C TYR A 362 9.00 0.30 26.03
N PRO A 363 7.85 0.79 25.54
CA PRO A 363 7.01 0.03 24.63
C PRO A 363 7.72 -0.27 23.30
N ILE A 364 7.51 -1.47 22.78
CA ILE A 364 8.20 -1.95 21.58
C ILE A 364 7.51 -1.45 20.32
N TYR A 365 8.26 -0.80 19.46
CA TYR A 365 7.80 -0.43 18.14
C TYR A 365 8.52 -1.24 17.05
N VAL A 366 7.79 -2.17 16.43
CA VAL A 366 8.32 -3.05 15.37
C VAL A 366 8.40 -2.28 14.05
N MET A 367 9.59 -2.26 13.45
CA MET A 367 9.88 -1.54 12.21
C MET A 367 10.51 -2.47 11.16
N GLY A 368 10.53 -2.05 9.91
CA GLY A 368 11.29 -2.70 8.84
C GLY A 368 10.45 -3.52 7.89
N ASN A 369 10.47 -4.85 7.93
CA ASN A 369 9.87 -5.66 6.87
C ASN A 369 9.20 -6.93 7.38
N THR A 370 8.00 -7.22 6.87
CA THR A 370 7.17 -8.37 7.29
C THR A 370 7.31 -9.61 6.38
N VAL A 371 8.15 -9.57 5.33
CA VAL A 371 8.11 -10.60 4.27
C VAL A 371 8.95 -11.83 4.58
N SER A 372 9.89 -11.76 5.55
CA SER A 372 10.70 -12.93 5.95
C SER A 372 9.87 -13.95 6.74
N GLU A 373 10.30 -15.19 6.75
CA GLU A 373 9.72 -16.24 7.58
C GLU A 373 9.81 -15.85 9.06
N PHE A 374 10.99 -15.46 9.52
CA PHE A 374 11.21 -14.97 10.88
C PHE A 374 10.19 -13.90 11.30
N MET A 375 9.96 -12.87 10.46
CA MET A 375 9.02 -11.80 10.81
C MET A 375 7.56 -12.24 10.80
N ARG A 376 7.19 -13.20 9.96
CA ARG A 376 5.84 -13.77 10.00
C ARG A 376 5.60 -14.54 11.30
N ASP A 377 6.60 -15.32 11.73
CA ASP A 377 6.53 -16.11 12.95
C ASP A 377 6.57 -15.20 14.18
N PHE A 378 7.42 -14.16 14.17
CA PHE A 378 7.47 -13.13 15.22
C PHE A 378 6.12 -12.41 15.39
N ILE A 379 5.51 -11.98 14.30
CA ILE A 379 4.18 -11.34 14.35
C ILE A 379 3.09 -12.34 14.76
N SER A 380 3.20 -13.60 14.35
CA SER A 380 2.28 -14.65 14.79
C SER A 380 2.36 -14.84 16.30
N GLU A 381 3.57 -14.84 16.87
CA GLU A 381 3.79 -14.94 18.30
C GLU A 381 3.21 -13.74 19.06
N VAL A 382 3.43 -12.52 18.57
CA VAL A 382 2.81 -11.31 19.11
C VAL A 382 1.27 -11.45 19.15
N ASN A 383 0.67 -11.87 18.03
CA ASN A 383 -0.79 -12.01 17.92
C ASN A 383 -1.36 -13.10 18.84
N GLN A 384 -0.60 -14.17 19.11
CA GLN A 384 -1.01 -15.25 20.03
C GLN A 384 -1.03 -14.80 21.50
N ARG A 385 -0.13 -13.88 21.88
CA ARG A 385 -0.04 -13.34 23.23
C ARG A 385 -0.83 -12.05 23.44
N THR A 386 -1.45 -11.50 22.40
CA THR A 386 -2.23 -10.26 22.51
C THR A 386 -3.50 -10.52 23.33
N VAL A 387 -3.70 -9.70 24.36
CA VAL A 387 -4.93 -9.68 25.18
C VAL A 387 -6.00 -8.86 24.42
N GLU A 388 -7.24 -9.35 24.34
CA GLU A 388 -8.36 -8.64 23.74
C GLU A 388 -8.77 -7.37 24.52
#